data_eee5f70612498483bcbf3bf5b16e7eae
#
_entry.id   eee5f70612498483bcbf3bf5b16e7eae
#
_cell.length_a   1.000
_cell.length_b   1.000
_cell.length_c   1.000
_cell.angle_alpha   90.00
_cell.angle_beta   90.00
_cell.angle_gamma   90.00
#
_symmetry.space_group_name_H-M   'P 1'
#
loop_
_entity.id
_entity.type
_entity.pdbx_description
1 polymer ?
#
loop_
_entity_poly.entity_id
_entity_poly.type
_entity_poly.pdbx_seq_one_letter_code
_entity_poly.pdbx_strand_id
1 'polypeptide(L)'
;MSKHETSSAPPAHDHDFMFTPIPMTHRRETWKQVLVWIGFGYVATGLFIGGALAGANGGPGMSFPMALLAIAIGMGLLFILTSLLGIMAQRTGLSLALISRFSYGRFGANLPMIAMGLLTLGWFAAITGMVGDIWGTFLGNPSGIIVFNPAEHGYSGAPITLEVFLSCVVAGLLFTYTSLHGMKGLEIIAIPVSPIIMIIAVITGYAMLQEGGGLSVFIENSNRNEGLMLSTAITMVVGSWIAGAVMGVDLFRFNKSISAVFWGSAACFIFTNPLLNVVGYIGTMTVGMPNYITWMIEKSFLLALIGVITWTLSLWDHQRRGTLL
;
A
#
# COMPACT_ATOMS: atom_id res chain seq x y z
N MET A 1 -19.83 36.76 -27.88
CA MET A 1 -19.13 35.56 -27.43
C MET A 1 -19.77 35.08 -26.12
N SER A 2 -20.69 34.12 -26.26
CA SER A 2 -21.41 33.53 -25.11
C SER A 2 -20.46 32.68 -24.31
N LYS A 3 -20.25 33.00 -23.02
CA LYS A 3 -19.59 32.13 -22.05
C LYS A 3 -20.52 30.94 -21.85
N HIS A 4 -20.20 29.80 -22.44
CA HIS A 4 -20.74 28.52 -22.01
C HIS A 4 -20.18 28.27 -20.59
N GLU A 5 -20.99 28.51 -19.59
CA GLU A 5 -20.84 27.96 -18.26
C GLU A 5 -20.94 26.43 -18.42
N THR A 6 -19.79 25.77 -18.43
CA THR A 6 -19.75 24.32 -18.38
C THR A 6 -20.31 23.86 -17.04
N SER A 7 -21.41 23.13 -17.10
CA SER A 7 -22.04 22.46 -15.96
C SER A 7 -20.96 21.84 -15.06
N SER A 8 -21.00 22.15 -13.77
CA SER A 8 -20.02 21.68 -12.77
C SER A 8 -20.24 20.21 -12.34
N ALA A 9 -21.31 19.57 -12.83
CA ALA A 9 -21.61 18.18 -12.55
C ALA A 9 -21.19 17.26 -13.70
N PRO A 10 -20.70 16.04 -13.42
CA PRO A 10 -20.46 15.07 -14.49
C PRO A 10 -21.76 14.71 -15.20
N PRO A 11 -21.71 14.36 -16.50
CA PRO A 11 -22.86 13.80 -17.19
C PRO A 11 -23.41 12.58 -16.42
N ALA A 12 -24.72 12.32 -16.52
CA ALA A 12 -25.38 11.24 -15.77
C ALA A 12 -24.75 9.84 -15.93
N HIS A 13 -23.88 9.64 -16.92
CA HIS A 13 -23.17 8.39 -17.22
C HIS A 13 -21.68 8.44 -16.88
N ASP A 14 -21.15 9.55 -16.35
CA ASP A 14 -19.72 9.74 -16.07
C ASP A 14 -19.48 9.86 -14.57
N HIS A 15 -19.63 8.75 -13.87
CA HIS A 15 -19.34 8.68 -12.43
C HIS A 15 -17.86 9.01 -12.19
N ASP A 16 -17.61 9.93 -11.27
CA ASP A 16 -16.26 10.37 -10.88
C ASP A 16 -15.39 10.90 -12.04
N PHE A 17 -16.00 11.43 -13.11
CA PHE A 17 -15.29 11.99 -14.28
C PHE A 17 -14.37 10.97 -14.96
N MET A 18 -14.83 9.73 -15.13
CA MET A 18 -14.02 8.67 -15.77
C MET A 18 -13.74 8.94 -17.24
N PHE A 19 -14.67 9.59 -17.93
CA PHE A 19 -14.63 9.85 -19.38
C PHE A 19 -14.40 11.33 -19.73
N THR A 20 -14.39 12.21 -18.74
CA THR A 20 -14.23 13.67 -18.92
C THR A 20 -13.15 14.22 -17.99
N PRO A 21 -12.50 15.36 -18.35
CA PRO A 21 -11.56 16.03 -17.46
C PRO A 21 -12.23 16.53 -16.18
N ILE A 22 -11.56 16.41 -15.05
CA ILE A 22 -12.08 16.91 -13.76
C ILE A 22 -12.04 18.44 -13.74
N PRO A 23 -13.20 19.14 -13.57
CA PRO A 23 -13.23 20.58 -13.41
C PRO A 23 -12.48 21.06 -12.17
N MET A 24 -11.92 22.27 -12.20
CA MET A 24 -11.18 22.85 -11.07
C MET A 24 -12.01 22.96 -9.79
N THR A 25 -13.33 23.11 -9.91
CA THR A 25 -14.27 23.19 -8.78
C THR A 25 -14.41 21.90 -7.99
N HIS A 26 -14.12 20.74 -8.62
CA HIS A 26 -14.16 19.40 -8.00
C HIS A 26 -12.80 18.92 -7.50
N ARG A 27 -11.75 19.71 -7.71
CA ARG A 27 -10.42 19.38 -7.29
C ARG A 27 -10.17 19.72 -5.82
N ARG A 28 -9.23 19.01 -5.20
CA ARG A 28 -8.98 18.97 -3.75
C ARG A 28 -7.79 19.82 -3.33
N GLU A 29 -7.80 20.21 -2.07
CA GLU A 29 -6.70 20.95 -1.45
C GLU A 29 -5.51 20.04 -1.14
N THR A 30 -4.31 20.66 -1.10
CA THR A 30 -3.03 19.96 -0.93
C THR A 30 -3.00 19.08 0.32
N TRP A 31 -3.44 19.59 1.48
CA TRP A 31 -3.34 18.84 2.73
C TRP A 31 -4.21 17.58 2.76
N LYS A 32 -5.42 17.64 2.17
CA LYS A 32 -6.29 16.46 2.03
C LYS A 32 -5.64 15.39 1.17
N GLN A 33 -5.00 15.82 0.11
CA GLN A 33 -4.33 14.93 -0.81
C GLN A 33 -3.08 14.27 -0.19
N VAL A 34 -2.32 15.04 0.62
CA VAL A 34 -1.19 14.48 1.38
C VAL A 34 -1.65 13.37 2.33
N LEU A 35 -2.74 13.58 3.08
CA LEU A 35 -3.30 12.54 3.94
C LEU A 35 -3.79 11.32 3.16
N VAL A 36 -4.40 11.53 2.00
CA VAL A 36 -4.76 10.45 1.08
C VAL A 36 -3.52 9.65 0.68
N TRP A 37 -2.41 10.29 0.35
CA TRP A 37 -1.19 9.60 -0.06
C TRP A 37 -0.44 8.94 1.10
N ILE A 38 -0.51 9.47 2.31
CA ILE A 38 -0.01 8.79 3.52
C ILE A 38 -0.73 7.44 3.69
N GLY A 39 -2.05 7.44 3.69
CA GLY A 39 -2.79 6.19 3.84
C GLY A 39 -2.61 5.23 2.64
N PHE A 40 -2.48 5.74 1.40
CA PHE A 40 -2.18 4.91 0.25
C PHE A 40 -0.78 4.29 0.33
N GLY A 41 0.22 5.05 0.84
CA GLY A 41 1.57 4.55 1.08
C GLY A 41 1.66 3.57 2.25
N TYR A 42 0.69 3.59 3.16
CA TYR A 42 0.67 2.70 4.30
C TYR A 42 0.05 1.35 3.93
N VAL A 43 0.88 0.44 3.46
CA VAL A 43 0.46 -0.91 3.11
C VAL A 43 1.46 -1.94 3.60
N ALA A 44 0.94 -3.09 4.02
CA ALA A 44 1.71 -4.19 4.58
C ALA A 44 2.91 -4.64 3.75
N THR A 45 2.84 -4.48 2.43
CA THR A 45 3.95 -4.85 1.54
C THR A 45 5.24 -4.12 1.89
N GLY A 46 5.18 -2.88 2.41
CA GLY A 46 6.36 -2.19 2.91
C GLY A 46 7.05 -2.97 4.03
N LEU A 47 6.29 -3.49 5.01
CA LEU A 47 6.83 -4.32 6.08
C LEU A 47 7.50 -5.60 5.55
N PHE A 48 6.83 -6.28 4.62
CA PHE A 48 7.36 -7.51 4.03
C PHE A 48 8.59 -7.28 3.15
N ILE A 49 8.65 -6.17 2.40
CA ILE A 49 9.86 -5.79 1.67
C ILE A 49 11.01 -5.50 2.64
N GLY A 50 10.76 -4.74 3.69
CA GLY A 50 11.77 -4.51 4.74
C GLY A 50 12.28 -5.81 5.36
N GLY A 51 11.37 -6.72 5.67
CA GLY A 51 11.70 -8.06 6.14
C GLY A 51 12.52 -8.87 5.15
N ALA A 52 12.17 -8.84 3.87
CA ALA A 52 12.92 -9.53 2.82
C ALA A 52 14.34 -8.95 2.66
N LEU A 53 14.51 -7.62 2.78
CA LEU A 53 15.84 -7.00 2.79
C LEU A 53 16.67 -7.44 4.01
N ALA A 54 16.02 -7.76 5.12
CA ALA A 54 16.64 -8.31 6.32
C ALA A 54 16.88 -9.84 6.28
N GLY A 55 16.44 -10.53 5.22
CA GLY A 55 16.58 -11.98 5.09
C GLY A 55 15.49 -12.78 5.78
N ALA A 56 14.25 -12.25 5.84
CA ALA A 56 13.10 -12.97 6.38
C ALA A 56 12.93 -14.35 5.74
N ASN A 57 12.42 -15.32 6.52
CA ASN A 57 12.18 -16.71 6.11
C ASN A 57 13.46 -17.46 5.68
N GLY A 58 14.63 -17.07 6.20
CA GLY A 58 15.92 -17.70 5.89
C GLY A 58 16.48 -17.36 4.50
N GLY A 59 15.93 -16.35 3.85
CA GLY A 59 16.46 -15.83 2.60
C GLY A 59 17.76 -15.02 2.78
N PRO A 60 18.45 -14.67 1.67
CA PRO A 60 19.60 -13.77 1.75
C PRO A 60 19.13 -12.37 2.15
N GLY A 61 19.84 -11.77 3.11
CA GLY A 61 19.61 -10.40 3.55
C GLY A 61 20.77 -9.47 3.16
N MET A 62 20.73 -8.24 3.64
CA MET A 62 21.80 -7.25 3.48
C MET A 62 21.92 -6.40 4.74
N SER A 63 23.07 -5.75 4.92
CA SER A 63 23.28 -4.86 6.05
C SER A 63 22.31 -3.67 6.03
N PHE A 64 22.00 -3.13 7.20
CA PHE A 64 21.02 -2.02 7.32
C PHE A 64 21.41 -0.78 6.49
N PRO A 65 22.67 -0.33 6.45
CA PRO A 65 23.04 0.79 5.58
C PRO A 65 22.80 0.51 4.10
N MET A 66 23.05 -0.73 3.63
CA MET A 66 22.77 -1.12 2.26
C MET A 66 21.27 -1.24 1.98
N ALA A 67 20.49 -1.72 2.94
CA ALA A 67 19.03 -1.74 2.85
C ALA A 67 18.46 -0.31 2.75
N LEU A 68 18.95 0.63 3.57
CA LEU A 68 18.57 2.03 3.47
C LEU A 68 18.91 2.64 2.10
N LEU A 69 20.08 2.30 1.55
CA LEU A 69 20.48 2.75 0.22
C LEU A 69 19.54 2.18 -0.87
N ALA A 70 19.20 0.90 -0.81
CA ALA A 70 18.27 0.25 -1.73
C ALA A 70 16.88 0.90 -1.65
N ILE A 71 16.37 1.14 -0.44
CA ILE A 71 15.10 1.82 -0.20
C ILE A 71 15.14 3.24 -0.75
N ALA A 72 16.20 4.01 -0.47
CA ALA A 72 16.33 5.40 -0.92
C ALA A 72 16.36 5.49 -2.45
N ILE A 73 17.11 4.64 -3.13
CA ILE A 73 17.17 4.59 -4.59
C ILE A 73 15.82 4.14 -5.17
N GLY A 74 15.28 3.02 -4.71
CA GLY A 74 14.04 2.46 -5.25
C GLY A 74 12.84 3.38 -5.04
N MET A 75 12.67 3.92 -3.84
CA MET A 75 11.59 4.86 -3.53
C MET A 75 11.81 6.23 -4.19
N GLY A 76 13.06 6.67 -4.33
CA GLY A 76 13.40 7.88 -5.10
C GLY A 76 12.99 7.77 -6.57
N LEU A 77 13.25 6.63 -7.22
CA LEU A 77 12.80 6.37 -8.58
C LEU A 77 11.27 6.39 -8.69
N LEU A 78 10.57 5.74 -7.75
CA LEU A 78 9.11 5.75 -7.69
C LEU A 78 8.56 7.16 -7.46
N PHE A 79 9.17 7.93 -6.57
CA PHE A 79 8.81 9.34 -6.33
C PHE A 79 8.91 10.18 -7.61
N ILE A 80 10.00 10.06 -8.34
CA ILE A 80 10.20 10.78 -9.61
C ILE A 80 9.15 10.37 -10.64
N LEU A 81 8.98 9.06 -10.86
CA LEU A 81 8.00 8.53 -11.80
C LEU A 81 6.58 9.02 -11.47
N THR A 82 6.16 8.83 -10.22
CA THR A 82 4.82 9.20 -9.76
C THR A 82 4.59 10.71 -9.84
N SER A 83 5.61 11.52 -9.52
CA SER A 83 5.52 12.98 -9.64
C SER A 83 5.37 13.44 -11.08
N LEU A 84 6.12 12.86 -12.02
CA LEU A 84 6.01 13.19 -13.44
C LEU A 84 4.63 12.83 -14.01
N LEU A 85 4.17 11.63 -13.75
CA LEU A 85 2.84 11.17 -14.15
C LEU A 85 1.73 11.98 -13.47
N GLY A 86 1.91 12.31 -12.19
CA GLY A 86 0.97 13.11 -11.41
C GLY A 86 0.85 14.56 -11.89
N ILE A 87 1.94 15.19 -12.33
CA ILE A 87 1.92 16.53 -12.94
C ILE A 87 1.11 16.50 -14.24
N MET A 88 1.30 15.46 -15.06
CA MET A 88 0.51 15.27 -16.28
C MET A 88 -0.98 15.13 -15.96
N ALA A 89 -1.33 14.29 -15.00
CA ALA A 89 -2.70 14.06 -14.56
C ALA A 89 -3.34 15.35 -13.97
N GLN A 90 -2.61 16.07 -13.13
CA GLN A 90 -3.06 17.33 -12.54
C GLN A 90 -3.32 18.39 -13.59
N ARG A 91 -2.47 18.53 -14.60
CA ARG A 91 -2.64 19.52 -15.67
C ARG A 91 -3.80 19.21 -16.58
N THR A 92 -3.99 17.94 -16.92
CA THR A 92 -5.02 17.50 -17.88
C THR A 92 -6.37 17.22 -17.21
N GLY A 93 -6.38 16.78 -15.96
CA GLY A 93 -7.57 16.29 -15.25
C GLY A 93 -8.08 14.96 -15.79
N LEU A 94 -7.30 14.27 -16.64
CA LEU A 94 -7.69 13.02 -17.30
C LEU A 94 -7.34 11.78 -16.48
N SER A 95 -8.13 10.73 -16.65
CA SER A 95 -7.84 9.41 -16.08
C SER A 95 -6.66 8.73 -16.79
N LEU A 96 -6.05 7.73 -16.14
CA LEU A 96 -4.98 6.92 -16.73
C LEU A 96 -5.44 6.29 -18.06
N ALA A 97 -6.68 5.81 -18.13
CA ALA A 97 -7.27 5.24 -19.33
C ALA A 97 -7.33 6.25 -20.49
N LEU A 98 -7.72 7.49 -20.22
CA LEU A 98 -7.78 8.53 -21.24
C LEU A 98 -6.38 8.98 -21.68
N ILE A 99 -5.46 9.15 -20.73
CA ILE A 99 -4.05 9.50 -21.03
C ILE A 99 -3.37 8.40 -21.88
N SER A 100 -3.63 7.14 -21.58
CA SER A 100 -3.07 6.02 -22.34
C SER A 100 -3.48 6.04 -23.82
N ARG A 101 -4.65 6.59 -24.15
CA ARG A 101 -5.10 6.72 -25.54
C ARG A 101 -4.24 7.67 -26.36
N PHE A 102 -3.65 8.69 -25.75
CA PHE A 102 -2.73 9.59 -26.45
C PHE A 102 -1.41 8.91 -26.81
N SER A 103 -0.92 8.00 -25.95
CA SER A 103 0.36 7.30 -26.16
C SER A 103 0.21 6.06 -27.06
N TYR A 104 -0.87 5.30 -26.90
CA TYR A 104 -1.05 3.97 -27.50
C TYR A 104 -2.17 3.94 -28.55
N GLY A 105 -2.89 5.07 -28.76
CA GLY A 105 -4.05 5.12 -29.64
C GLY A 105 -5.28 4.40 -29.05
N ARG A 106 -6.39 4.45 -29.80
CA ARG A 106 -7.70 3.95 -29.32
C ARG A 106 -7.70 2.46 -28.96
N PHE A 107 -7.06 1.63 -29.78
CA PHE A 107 -7.03 0.18 -29.58
C PHE A 107 -5.84 -0.25 -28.70
N GLY A 108 -4.67 0.36 -28.87
CA GLY A 108 -3.48 0.03 -28.12
C GLY A 108 -3.59 0.32 -26.62
N ALA A 109 -4.38 1.31 -26.23
CA ALA A 109 -4.66 1.64 -24.83
C ALA A 109 -5.37 0.51 -24.06
N ASN A 110 -6.06 -0.41 -24.74
CA ASN A 110 -6.71 -1.53 -24.08
C ASN A 110 -5.72 -2.47 -23.41
N LEU A 111 -4.54 -2.67 -24.00
CA LEU A 111 -3.54 -3.61 -23.45
C LEU A 111 -3.05 -3.18 -22.05
N PRO A 112 -2.51 -1.97 -21.83
CA PRO A 112 -2.13 -1.54 -20.49
C PRO A 112 -3.32 -1.49 -19.51
N MET A 113 -4.53 -1.17 -19.97
CA MET A 113 -5.71 -1.13 -19.10
C MET A 113 -6.14 -2.54 -18.64
N ILE A 114 -6.10 -3.54 -19.52
CA ILE A 114 -6.35 -4.93 -19.13
C ILE A 114 -5.28 -5.42 -18.15
N ALA A 115 -4.00 -5.12 -18.43
CA ALA A 115 -2.91 -5.50 -17.54
C ALA A 115 -3.08 -4.85 -16.14
N MET A 116 -3.43 -3.57 -16.07
CA MET A 116 -3.70 -2.87 -14.81
C MET A 116 -4.91 -3.45 -14.08
N GLY A 117 -5.98 -3.79 -14.80
CA GLY A 117 -7.15 -4.47 -14.23
C GLY A 117 -6.81 -5.80 -13.58
N LEU A 118 -6.02 -6.66 -14.26
CA LEU A 118 -5.56 -7.93 -13.71
C LEU A 118 -4.65 -7.74 -12.50
N LEU A 119 -3.72 -6.77 -12.55
CA LEU A 119 -2.88 -6.42 -11.40
C LEU A 119 -3.71 -5.95 -10.20
N THR A 120 -4.75 -5.15 -10.43
CA THR A 120 -5.65 -4.67 -9.37
C THR A 120 -6.43 -5.82 -8.73
N LEU A 121 -6.90 -6.79 -9.52
CA LEU A 121 -7.55 -8.01 -8.99
C LEU A 121 -6.58 -8.84 -8.13
N GLY A 122 -5.36 -9.04 -8.60
CA GLY A 122 -4.32 -9.74 -7.83
C GLY A 122 -4.00 -9.00 -6.53
N TRP A 123 -3.92 -7.68 -6.58
CA TRP A 123 -3.69 -6.83 -5.42
C TRP A 123 -4.86 -6.89 -4.41
N PHE A 124 -6.10 -6.88 -4.91
CA PHE A 124 -7.29 -7.07 -4.09
C PHE A 124 -7.25 -8.39 -3.33
N ALA A 125 -6.92 -9.48 -4.01
CA ALA A 125 -6.78 -10.80 -3.40
C ALA A 125 -5.66 -10.82 -2.33
N ALA A 126 -4.51 -10.22 -2.61
CA ALA A 126 -3.41 -10.14 -1.67
C ALA A 126 -3.79 -9.37 -0.39
N ILE A 127 -4.46 -8.22 -0.53
CA ILE A 127 -4.87 -7.40 0.62
C ILE A 127 -5.94 -8.08 1.46
N THR A 128 -6.94 -8.69 0.84
CA THR A 128 -7.96 -9.47 1.57
C THR A 128 -7.33 -10.67 2.28
N GLY A 129 -6.35 -11.33 1.65
CA GLY A 129 -5.56 -12.40 2.25
C GLY A 129 -4.82 -11.93 3.50
N MET A 130 -4.13 -10.79 3.43
CA MET A 130 -3.44 -10.21 4.58
C MET A 130 -4.36 -9.90 5.77
N VAL A 131 -5.61 -9.47 5.51
CA VAL A 131 -6.62 -9.31 6.57
C VAL A 131 -6.99 -10.68 7.13
N GLY A 132 -7.27 -11.66 6.27
CA GLY A 132 -7.63 -13.01 6.70
C GLY A 132 -6.58 -13.66 7.58
N ASP A 133 -5.31 -13.59 7.19
CA ASP A 133 -4.19 -14.16 7.95
C ASP A 133 -4.08 -13.56 9.37
N ILE A 134 -4.21 -12.25 9.48
CA ILE A 134 -4.14 -11.58 10.79
C ILE A 134 -5.34 -11.92 11.66
N TRP A 135 -6.56 -11.94 11.11
CA TRP A 135 -7.74 -12.38 11.86
C TRP A 135 -7.69 -13.85 12.22
N GLY A 136 -7.22 -14.73 11.32
CA GLY A 136 -7.01 -16.14 11.62
C GLY A 136 -6.03 -16.35 12.77
N THR A 137 -4.91 -15.61 12.73
CA THR A 137 -3.89 -15.62 13.82
C THR A 137 -4.48 -15.11 15.12
N PHE A 138 -5.24 -14.02 15.10
CA PHE A 138 -5.88 -13.44 16.28
C PHE A 138 -6.92 -14.36 16.90
N LEU A 139 -7.74 -15.03 16.10
CA LEU A 139 -8.75 -15.98 16.54
C LEU A 139 -8.15 -17.32 17.01
N GLY A 140 -6.91 -17.62 16.64
CA GLY A 140 -6.22 -18.86 17.00
C GLY A 140 -6.73 -20.10 16.25
N ASN A 141 -7.49 -19.91 15.14
CA ASN A 141 -8.03 -20.99 14.29
C ASN A 141 -8.77 -22.09 15.08
N PRO A 142 -9.79 -21.76 15.88
CA PRO A 142 -10.43 -22.70 16.82
C PRO A 142 -11.18 -23.85 16.14
N SER A 143 -11.58 -23.72 14.88
CA SER A 143 -12.27 -24.80 14.15
C SER A 143 -11.35 -25.98 13.81
N GLY A 144 -10.05 -25.72 13.63
CA GLY A 144 -9.08 -26.70 13.12
C GLY A 144 -9.37 -27.18 11.68
N ILE A 145 -10.34 -26.55 11.00
CA ILE A 145 -10.72 -26.93 9.63
C ILE A 145 -9.78 -26.27 8.63
N ILE A 146 -9.09 -27.08 7.82
CA ILE A 146 -8.26 -26.61 6.70
C ILE A 146 -9.13 -26.61 5.44
N VAL A 147 -9.34 -25.43 4.85
CA VAL A 147 -10.08 -25.25 3.60
C VAL A 147 -9.20 -25.52 2.39
N PHE A 148 -7.92 -25.10 2.47
CA PHE A 148 -6.94 -25.34 1.39
C PHE A 148 -5.53 -25.47 1.99
N ASN A 149 -4.82 -26.52 1.55
CA ASN A 149 -3.43 -26.73 1.94
C ASN A 149 -2.51 -26.54 0.73
N PRO A 150 -1.76 -25.42 0.65
CA PRO A 150 -0.88 -25.16 -0.49
C PRO A 150 0.15 -26.25 -0.73
N ALA A 151 0.71 -26.84 0.35
CA ALA A 151 1.76 -27.87 0.27
C ALA A 151 1.29 -29.13 -0.47
N GLU A 152 0.01 -29.51 -0.36
CA GLU A 152 -0.56 -30.66 -1.07
C GLU A 152 -0.63 -30.44 -2.59
N HIS A 153 -0.54 -29.20 -3.04
CA HIS A 153 -0.60 -28.80 -4.44
C HIS A 153 0.75 -28.29 -4.97
N GLY A 154 1.83 -28.45 -4.20
CA GLY A 154 3.18 -28.04 -4.58
C GLY A 154 3.44 -26.53 -4.48
N TYR A 155 2.60 -25.79 -3.77
CA TYR A 155 2.80 -24.37 -3.48
C TYR A 155 3.40 -24.18 -2.10
N SER A 156 4.19 -23.11 -1.95
CA SER A 156 4.66 -22.64 -0.64
C SER A 156 3.59 -21.80 0.05
N GLY A 157 3.44 -21.92 1.36
CA GLY A 157 2.52 -21.13 2.16
C GLY A 157 1.92 -21.92 3.32
N ALA A 158 1.32 -21.20 4.28
CA ALA A 158 0.58 -21.81 5.37
C ALA A 158 -0.78 -22.35 4.90
N PRO A 159 -1.32 -23.39 5.54
CA PRO A 159 -2.68 -23.86 5.27
C PRO A 159 -3.72 -22.75 5.52
N ILE A 160 -4.69 -22.64 4.62
CA ILE A 160 -5.80 -21.69 4.75
C ILE A 160 -6.87 -22.37 5.60
N THR A 161 -7.06 -21.86 6.81
CA THR A 161 -8.09 -22.36 7.73
C THR A 161 -9.45 -21.74 7.42
N LEU A 162 -10.52 -22.28 8.01
CA LEU A 162 -11.87 -21.75 7.83
C LEU A 162 -11.98 -20.30 8.31
N GLU A 163 -11.32 -19.96 9.41
CA GLU A 163 -11.30 -18.60 9.97
C GLU A 163 -10.63 -17.61 9.01
N VAL A 164 -9.48 -17.99 8.45
CA VAL A 164 -8.77 -17.19 7.43
C VAL A 164 -9.68 -16.99 6.22
N PHE A 165 -10.27 -18.07 5.70
CA PHE A 165 -11.15 -18.00 4.53
C PHE A 165 -12.36 -17.10 4.76
N LEU A 166 -13.09 -17.30 5.87
CA LEU A 166 -14.26 -16.47 6.19
C LEU A 166 -13.89 -15.01 6.39
N SER A 167 -12.76 -14.73 7.05
CA SER A 167 -12.26 -13.36 7.23
C SER A 167 -11.91 -12.70 5.90
N CYS A 168 -11.29 -13.44 4.96
CA CYS A 168 -11.06 -12.94 3.59
C CYS A 168 -12.37 -12.60 2.87
N VAL A 169 -13.37 -13.47 2.97
CA VAL A 169 -14.68 -13.24 2.33
C VAL A 169 -15.36 -12.01 2.91
N VAL A 170 -15.41 -11.89 4.24
CA VAL A 170 -16.01 -10.73 4.92
C VAL A 170 -15.27 -9.44 4.55
N ALA A 171 -13.93 -9.45 4.61
CA ALA A 171 -13.13 -8.29 4.22
C ALA A 171 -13.35 -7.91 2.75
N GLY A 172 -13.35 -8.88 1.84
CA GLY A 172 -13.58 -8.68 0.41
C GLY A 172 -14.95 -8.05 0.13
N LEU A 173 -16.01 -8.53 0.77
CA LEU A 173 -17.35 -7.98 0.64
C LEU A 173 -17.44 -6.54 1.20
N LEU A 174 -16.84 -6.27 2.35
CA LEU A 174 -16.79 -4.93 2.95
C LEU A 174 -16.02 -3.95 2.04
N PHE A 175 -14.87 -4.36 1.52
CA PHE A 175 -14.05 -3.55 0.64
C PHE A 175 -14.80 -3.23 -0.66
N THR A 176 -15.42 -4.24 -1.27
CA THR A 176 -16.25 -4.06 -2.47
C THR A 176 -17.43 -3.12 -2.22
N TYR A 177 -18.20 -3.36 -1.16
CA TYR A 177 -19.34 -2.52 -0.80
C TYR A 177 -18.95 -1.05 -0.63
N THR A 178 -17.86 -0.80 0.09
CA THR A 178 -17.41 0.58 0.34
C THR A 178 -16.84 1.26 -0.88
N SER A 179 -16.27 0.50 -1.82
CA SER A 179 -15.78 1.05 -3.10
C SER A 179 -16.89 1.65 -3.95
N LEU A 180 -18.13 1.18 -3.79
CA LEU A 180 -19.30 1.75 -4.49
C LEU A 180 -19.63 3.21 -4.08
N HIS A 181 -19.09 3.68 -2.95
CA HIS A 181 -19.34 5.04 -2.45
C HIS A 181 -18.36 6.11 -2.95
N GLY A 182 -17.45 5.75 -3.85
CA GLY A 182 -16.53 6.68 -4.52
C GLY A 182 -15.57 7.42 -3.59
N MET A 183 -14.97 8.49 -4.11
CA MET A 183 -13.91 9.26 -3.45
C MET A 183 -14.30 9.91 -2.10
N LYS A 184 -15.56 10.28 -1.88
CA LYS A 184 -15.99 10.88 -0.59
C LYS A 184 -15.85 9.94 0.59
N GLY A 185 -16.18 8.68 0.40
CA GLY A 185 -16.06 7.68 1.43
C GLY A 185 -14.59 7.39 1.82
N LEU A 186 -13.66 7.61 0.91
CA LEU A 186 -12.22 7.48 1.10
C LEU A 186 -11.68 8.48 2.13
N GLU A 187 -12.09 9.75 2.02
CA GLU A 187 -11.63 10.81 2.92
C GLU A 187 -12.06 10.59 4.36
N ILE A 188 -13.26 10.03 4.59
CA ILE A 188 -13.80 9.83 5.93
C ILE A 188 -12.94 8.87 6.75
N ILE A 189 -12.37 7.84 6.12
CA ILE A 189 -11.51 6.84 6.78
C ILE A 189 -10.05 7.29 6.79
N ALA A 190 -9.54 7.77 5.65
CA ALA A 190 -8.14 8.12 5.50
C ALA A 190 -7.65 9.20 6.46
N ILE A 191 -8.43 10.26 6.63
CA ILE A 191 -8.00 11.43 7.42
C ILE A 191 -7.69 11.06 8.88
N PRO A 192 -8.56 10.35 9.63
CA PRO A 192 -8.25 9.99 11.00
C PRO A 192 -7.29 8.80 11.12
N VAL A 193 -7.37 7.82 10.22
CA VAL A 193 -6.64 6.55 10.36
C VAL A 193 -5.16 6.70 9.99
N SER A 194 -4.84 7.42 8.92
CA SER A 194 -3.46 7.53 8.42
C SER A 194 -2.43 8.01 9.46
N PRO A 195 -2.66 9.10 10.24
CA PRO A 195 -1.69 9.50 11.25
C PRO A 195 -1.58 8.50 12.40
N ILE A 196 -2.69 7.87 12.80
CA ILE A 196 -2.70 6.91 13.92
C ILE A 196 -1.83 5.70 13.60
N ILE A 197 -2.00 5.10 12.41
CA ILE A 197 -1.24 3.92 12.01
C ILE A 197 0.25 4.23 11.85
N MET A 198 0.61 5.43 11.41
CA MET A 198 2.00 5.87 11.34
C MET A 198 2.64 5.92 12.74
N ILE A 199 1.93 6.48 13.71
CA ILE A 199 2.39 6.54 15.10
C ILE A 199 2.54 5.13 15.67
N ILE A 200 1.58 4.24 15.44
CA ILE A 200 1.65 2.84 15.90
C ILE A 200 2.86 2.15 15.28
N ALA A 201 3.13 2.31 13.99
CA ALA A 201 4.30 1.71 13.34
C ALA A 201 5.62 2.17 13.96
N VAL A 202 5.75 3.47 14.29
CA VAL A 202 6.95 3.99 14.94
C VAL A 202 7.11 3.45 16.36
N ILE A 203 6.04 3.46 17.17
CA ILE A 203 6.07 2.98 18.55
C ILE A 203 6.39 1.50 18.59
N THR A 204 5.76 0.69 17.76
CA THR A 204 5.98 -0.76 17.73
C THR A 204 7.35 -1.10 17.15
N GLY A 205 7.82 -0.38 16.13
CA GLY A 205 9.19 -0.53 15.61
C GLY A 205 10.25 -0.26 16.69
N TYR A 206 10.04 0.78 17.49
CA TYR A 206 10.90 1.08 18.64
C TYR A 206 10.81 -0.02 19.72
N ALA A 207 9.61 -0.49 20.04
CA ALA A 207 9.41 -1.55 21.03
C ALA A 207 10.09 -2.86 20.62
N MET A 208 9.95 -3.27 19.35
CA MET A 208 10.65 -4.44 18.80
C MET A 208 12.16 -4.27 18.85
N LEU A 209 12.67 -3.07 18.58
CA LEU A 209 14.11 -2.77 18.69
C LEU A 209 14.62 -2.94 20.13
N GLN A 210 13.87 -2.46 21.12
CA GLN A 210 14.24 -2.60 22.54
C GLN A 210 14.17 -4.06 22.99
N GLU A 211 13.16 -4.80 22.58
CA GLU A 211 13.04 -6.23 22.90
C GLU A 211 14.18 -7.07 22.31
N GLY A 212 14.63 -6.73 21.12
CA GLY A 212 15.76 -7.40 20.45
C GLY A 212 17.14 -7.04 21.00
N GLY A 213 17.23 -6.37 22.16
CA GLY A 213 18.49 -6.00 22.79
C GLY A 213 18.99 -4.59 22.48
N GLY A 214 18.13 -3.76 21.85
CA GLY A 214 18.42 -2.35 21.55
C GLY A 214 19.28 -2.14 20.31
N LEU A 215 19.65 -0.87 20.11
CA LEU A 215 20.32 -0.42 18.88
C LEU A 215 21.69 -1.08 18.66
N SER A 216 22.46 -1.35 19.72
CA SER A 216 23.80 -1.93 19.61
C SER A 216 23.75 -3.37 19.07
N VAL A 217 22.86 -4.20 19.61
CA VAL A 217 22.64 -5.59 19.13
C VAL A 217 22.09 -5.60 17.71
N PHE A 218 21.15 -4.72 17.43
CA PHE A 218 20.61 -4.56 16.07
C PHE A 218 21.69 -4.23 15.05
N ILE A 219 22.58 -3.26 15.33
CA ILE A 219 23.68 -2.88 14.42
C ILE A 219 24.64 -4.05 14.22
N GLU A 220 25.01 -4.75 15.28
CA GLU A 220 25.92 -5.90 15.21
C GLU A 220 25.32 -7.01 14.34
N ASN A 221 24.08 -7.40 14.58
CA ASN A 221 23.38 -8.42 13.78
C ASN A 221 23.22 -7.99 12.33
N SER A 222 22.84 -6.73 12.09
CA SER A 222 22.69 -6.19 10.76
C SER A 222 24.00 -6.20 9.96
N ASN A 223 25.14 -5.89 10.58
CA ASN A 223 26.45 -5.88 9.90
C ASN A 223 26.91 -7.28 9.46
N ARG A 224 26.37 -8.33 10.07
CA ARG A 224 26.64 -9.73 9.69
C ARG A 224 25.71 -10.24 8.61
N ASN A 225 24.71 -9.46 8.23
CA ASN A 225 23.69 -9.87 7.28
C ASN A 225 24.16 -9.58 5.85
N GLU A 226 24.34 -10.63 5.07
CA GLU A 226 24.94 -10.58 3.73
C GLU A 226 24.21 -11.52 2.78
N GLY A 227 24.49 -11.35 1.48
CA GLY A 227 24.04 -12.27 0.43
C GLY A 227 23.04 -11.68 -0.55
N LEU A 228 22.28 -10.65 -0.20
CA LEU A 228 21.35 -9.98 -1.11
C LEU A 228 22.07 -8.88 -1.90
N MET A 229 22.04 -8.98 -3.23
CA MET A 229 22.64 -7.96 -4.10
C MET A 229 21.82 -6.67 -4.10
N LEU A 230 22.50 -5.52 -4.15
CA LEU A 230 21.86 -4.20 -4.18
C LEU A 230 20.87 -4.05 -5.35
N SER A 231 21.23 -4.54 -6.54
CA SER A 231 20.35 -4.49 -7.73
C SER A 231 19.04 -5.26 -7.51
N THR A 232 19.12 -6.44 -6.90
CA THR A 232 17.94 -7.25 -6.55
C THR A 232 17.08 -6.52 -5.52
N ALA A 233 17.70 -5.95 -4.49
CA ALA A 233 17.01 -5.18 -3.46
C ALA A 233 16.27 -3.96 -4.05
N ILE A 234 16.91 -3.19 -4.92
CA ILE A 234 16.27 -2.06 -5.62
C ILE A 234 15.09 -2.56 -6.46
N THR A 235 15.26 -3.68 -7.20
CA THR A 235 14.18 -4.26 -8.00
C THR A 235 12.99 -4.69 -7.14
N MET A 236 13.23 -5.28 -5.97
CA MET A 236 12.18 -5.64 -5.03
C MET A 236 11.42 -4.41 -4.53
N VAL A 237 12.14 -3.36 -4.13
CA VAL A 237 11.54 -2.10 -3.67
C VAL A 237 10.70 -1.44 -4.77
N VAL A 238 11.25 -1.29 -5.98
CA VAL A 238 10.52 -0.70 -7.12
C VAL A 238 9.34 -1.57 -7.52
N GLY A 239 9.55 -2.88 -7.64
CA GLY A 239 8.53 -3.84 -8.05
C GLY A 239 7.33 -3.87 -7.14
N SER A 240 7.53 -3.65 -5.83
CA SER A 240 6.45 -3.64 -4.84
C SER A 240 5.43 -2.50 -5.04
N TRP A 241 5.83 -1.43 -5.74
CA TRP A 241 5.00 -0.22 -5.84
C TRP A 241 4.84 0.36 -7.26
N ILE A 242 5.49 -0.21 -8.28
CA ILE A 242 5.46 0.36 -9.64
C ILE A 242 4.04 0.49 -10.19
N ALA A 243 3.17 -0.49 -9.94
CA ALA A 243 1.77 -0.44 -10.33
C ALA A 243 1.03 0.72 -9.63
N GLY A 244 1.18 0.84 -8.30
CA GLY A 244 0.60 1.93 -7.50
C GLY A 244 1.11 3.31 -7.93
N ALA A 245 2.39 3.42 -8.31
CA ALA A 245 2.99 4.64 -8.83
C ALA A 245 2.32 5.10 -10.14
N VAL A 246 2.04 4.17 -11.06
CA VAL A 246 1.34 4.44 -12.32
C VAL A 246 -0.13 4.77 -12.09
N MET A 247 -0.81 4.00 -11.22
CA MET A 247 -2.21 4.24 -10.83
C MET A 247 -2.41 5.58 -10.11
N GLY A 248 -1.36 6.15 -9.55
CA GLY A 248 -1.37 7.48 -8.94
C GLY A 248 -1.91 8.59 -9.86
N VAL A 249 -1.88 8.42 -11.17
CA VAL A 249 -2.51 9.31 -12.16
C VAL A 249 -3.97 9.59 -11.80
N ASP A 250 -4.72 8.54 -11.48
CA ASP A 250 -6.15 8.65 -11.19
C ASP A 250 -6.46 9.33 -9.85
N LEU A 251 -5.51 9.35 -8.93
CA LEU A 251 -5.60 10.14 -7.69
C LEU A 251 -5.17 11.58 -7.91
N PHE A 252 -4.08 11.82 -8.65
CA PHE A 252 -3.52 13.16 -8.85
C PHE A 252 -4.34 14.06 -9.77
N ARG A 253 -5.18 13.52 -10.64
CA ARG A 253 -6.10 14.32 -11.47
C ARG A 253 -7.09 15.16 -10.65
N PHE A 254 -7.32 14.79 -9.38
CA PHE A 254 -8.15 15.55 -8.43
C PHE A 254 -7.38 16.66 -7.71
N ASN A 255 -6.11 16.90 -7.99
CA ASN A 255 -5.31 17.92 -7.30
C ASN A 255 -5.53 19.32 -7.90
N LYS A 256 -5.64 20.33 -7.02
CA LYS A 256 -5.70 21.75 -7.44
C LYS A 256 -4.36 22.29 -7.93
N SER A 257 -3.24 21.78 -7.40
CA SER A 257 -1.91 22.35 -7.65
C SER A 257 -0.84 21.28 -7.88
N ILE A 258 0.25 21.66 -8.55
CA ILE A 258 1.45 20.83 -8.71
C ILE A 258 2.11 20.56 -7.34
N SER A 259 2.04 21.52 -6.42
CA SER A 259 2.53 21.33 -5.04
C SER A 259 1.84 20.15 -4.35
N ALA A 260 0.53 19.94 -4.61
CA ALA A 260 -0.20 18.79 -4.09
C ALA A 260 0.30 17.45 -4.67
N VAL A 261 0.76 17.45 -5.93
CA VAL A 261 1.39 16.26 -6.53
C VAL A 261 2.71 15.95 -5.84
N PHE A 262 3.59 16.97 -5.71
CA PHE A 262 4.89 16.81 -5.08
C PHE A 262 4.78 16.29 -3.65
N TRP A 263 4.00 16.97 -2.80
CA TRP A 263 3.86 16.57 -1.39
C TRP A 263 3.09 15.26 -1.20
N GLY A 264 2.12 14.96 -2.08
CA GLY A 264 1.45 13.67 -2.09
C GLY A 264 2.41 12.52 -2.43
N SER A 265 3.17 12.65 -3.52
CA SER A 265 4.18 11.65 -3.90
C SER A 265 5.25 11.50 -2.81
N ALA A 266 5.73 12.61 -2.23
CA ALA A 266 6.71 12.58 -1.13
C ALA A 266 6.15 11.89 0.11
N ALA A 267 4.89 12.18 0.48
CA ALA A 267 4.23 11.53 1.61
C ALA A 267 4.24 10.00 1.48
N CYS A 268 3.98 9.47 0.29
CA CYS A 268 4.00 8.04 0.03
C CYS A 268 5.43 7.47 -0.04
N PHE A 269 6.26 8.01 -0.94
CA PHE A 269 7.51 7.36 -1.36
C PHE A 269 8.76 7.86 -0.62
N ILE A 270 8.69 9.01 0.07
CA ILE A 270 9.83 9.51 0.86
C ILE A 270 9.60 9.28 2.36
N PHE A 271 8.35 9.29 2.83
CA PHE A 271 8.05 9.18 4.25
C PHE A 271 7.39 7.85 4.64
N THR A 272 6.19 7.56 4.13
CA THR A 272 5.36 6.46 4.65
C THR A 272 5.93 5.09 4.33
N ASN A 273 6.17 4.80 3.05
CA ASN A 273 6.61 3.47 2.64
C ASN A 273 8.05 3.16 3.08
N PRO A 274 9.03 4.09 2.99
CA PRO A 274 10.35 3.88 3.59
C PRO A 274 10.30 3.58 5.09
N LEU A 275 9.44 4.27 5.85
CA LEU A 275 9.25 3.99 7.27
C LEU A 275 8.81 2.55 7.50
N LEU A 276 7.83 2.05 6.74
CA LEU A 276 7.37 0.67 6.86
C LEU A 276 8.46 -0.34 6.48
N ASN A 277 9.24 -0.06 5.43
CA ASN A 277 10.40 -0.91 5.09
C ASN A 277 11.40 -0.97 6.25
N VAL A 278 11.69 0.15 6.90
CA VAL A 278 12.60 0.20 8.06
C VAL A 278 12.01 -0.57 9.24
N VAL A 279 10.73 -0.39 9.55
CA VAL A 279 10.06 -1.13 10.65
C VAL A 279 10.06 -2.63 10.38
N GLY A 280 9.77 -3.07 9.16
CA GLY A 280 9.82 -4.46 8.76
C GLY A 280 11.23 -5.06 8.84
N TYR A 281 12.26 -4.28 8.45
CA TYR A 281 13.65 -4.67 8.58
C TYR A 281 14.03 -4.85 10.06
N ILE A 282 13.71 -3.87 10.92
CA ILE A 282 13.96 -3.91 12.36
C ILE A 282 13.26 -5.14 12.96
N GLY A 283 11.98 -5.33 12.72
CA GLY A 283 11.21 -6.44 13.27
C GLY A 283 11.82 -7.80 12.90
N THR A 284 12.25 -7.98 11.65
CA THR A 284 12.91 -9.22 11.22
C THR A 284 14.25 -9.44 11.94
N MET A 285 15.08 -8.40 12.06
CA MET A 285 16.41 -8.50 12.67
C MET A 285 16.39 -8.62 14.19
N THR A 286 15.31 -8.20 14.85
CA THR A 286 15.24 -8.16 16.32
C THR A 286 14.36 -9.24 16.91
N VAL A 287 13.14 -9.41 16.37
CA VAL A 287 12.15 -10.37 16.91
C VAL A 287 11.78 -11.47 15.89
N GLY A 288 12.41 -11.50 14.73
CA GLY A 288 12.15 -12.51 13.69
C GLY A 288 10.87 -12.30 12.90
N MET A 289 10.17 -11.17 13.09
CA MET A 289 8.85 -10.88 12.49
C MET A 289 8.88 -9.57 11.74
N PRO A 290 8.65 -9.55 10.41
CA PRO A 290 8.55 -8.30 9.65
C PRO A 290 7.26 -7.52 9.98
N ASN A 291 6.19 -8.22 10.35
CA ASN A 291 4.89 -7.63 10.63
C ASN A 291 4.70 -7.37 12.12
N TYR A 292 4.71 -6.11 12.52
CA TYR A 292 4.54 -5.70 13.91
C TYR A 292 3.14 -6.06 14.48
N ILE A 293 2.12 -6.28 13.63
CA ILE A 293 0.81 -6.72 14.10
C ILE A 293 0.87 -8.13 14.66
N THR A 294 1.58 -9.04 14.00
CA THR A 294 1.81 -10.40 14.51
C THR A 294 2.52 -10.33 15.88
N TRP A 295 3.54 -9.48 16.00
CA TRP A 295 4.19 -9.23 17.27
C TRP A 295 3.24 -8.70 18.35
N MET A 296 2.34 -7.75 18.01
CA MET A 296 1.32 -7.23 18.95
C MET A 296 0.36 -8.32 19.42
N ILE A 297 -0.04 -9.24 18.56
CA ILE A 297 -0.92 -10.38 18.88
C ILE A 297 -0.30 -11.26 19.96
N GLU A 298 1.00 -11.50 19.90
CA GLU A 298 1.73 -12.33 20.86
C GLU A 298 1.91 -11.66 22.23
N LYS A 299 1.82 -10.32 22.34
CA LYS A 299 2.11 -9.61 23.58
C LYS A 299 0.93 -9.52 24.55
N SER A 300 -0.23 -9.15 24.09
CA SER A 300 -1.43 -9.08 24.92
C SER A 300 -2.69 -8.96 24.08
N PHE A 301 -3.83 -9.40 24.64
CA PHE A 301 -5.14 -9.29 23.98
C PHE A 301 -5.48 -7.85 23.59
N LEU A 302 -5.18 -6.86 24.43
CA LEU A 302 -5.49 -5.46 24.14
C LEU A 302 -4.64 -4.93 22.96
N LEU A 303 -3.34 -5.22 22.95
CA LEU A 303 -2.47 -4.86 21.85
C LEU A 303 -2.86 -5.59 20.56
N ALA A 304 -3.21 -6.87 20.66
CA ALA A 304 -3.72 -7.65 19.55
C ALA A 304 -4.98 -7.00 18.94
N LEU A 305 -5.96 -6.64 19.76
CA LEU A 305 -7.20 -6.02 19.31
C LEU A 305 -6.94 -4.67 18.62
N ILE A 306 -6.11 -3.81 19.20
CA ILE A 306 -5.69 -2.54 18.60
C ILE A 306 -5.00 -2.79 17.27
N GLY A 307 -4.05 -3.73 17.22
CA GLY A 307 -3.31 -4.10 16.04
C GLY A 307 -4.21 -4.57 14.91
N VAL A 308 -5.08 -5.55 15.19
CA VAL A 308 -5.97 -6.15 14.18
C VAL A 308 -6.97 -5.13 13.63
N ILE A 309 -7.54 -4.27 14.49
CA ILE A 309 -8.47 -3.22 14.05
C ILE A 309 -7.74 -2.20 13.17
N THR A 310 -6.60 -1.68 13.63
CA THR A 310 -5.84 -0.69 12.86
C THR A 310 -5.30 -1.25 11.54
N TRP A 311 -4.90 -2.52 11.53
CA TRP A 311 -4.51 -3.24 10.32
C TRP A 311 -5.66 -3.34 9.32
N THR A 312 -6.82 -3.81 9.76
CA THR A 312 -8.01 -3.93 8.92
C THR A 312 -8.42 -2.58 8.35
N LEU A 313 -8.42 -1.53 9.17
CA LEU A 313 -8.73 -0.17 8.72
C LEU A 313 -7.71 0.37 7.72
N SER A 314 -6.42 0.08 7.91
CA SER A 314 -5.36 0.52 6.99
C SER A 314 -5.46 -0.15 5.62
N LEU A 315 -5.68 -1.46 5.60
CA LEU A 315 -5.85 -2.22 4.37
C LEU A 315 -7.18 -1.90 3.68
N TRP A 316 -8.22 -1.65 4.44
CA TRP A 316 -9.48 -1.17 3.91
C TRP A 316 -9.33 0.19 3.24
N ASP A 317 -8.65 1.14 3.87
CA ASP A 317 -8.37 2.44 3.27
C ASP A 317 -7.52 2.31 2.01
N HIS A 318 -6.47 1.50 2.04
CA HIS A 318 -5.63 1.23 0.88
C HIS A 318 -6.40 0.59 -0.27
N GLN A 319 -7.16 -0.47 -0.01
CA GLN A 319 -7.91 -1.21 -1.04
C GLN A 319 -8.98 -0.33 -1.70
N ARG A 320 -9.70 0.46 -0.91
CA ARG A 320 -10.73 1.37 -1.40
C ARG A 320 -10.18 2.37 -2.41
N ARG A 321 -8.92 2.77 -2.27
CA ARG A 321 -8.22 3.65 -3.23
C ARG A 321 -7.85 2.92 -4.52
N GLY A 322 -7.44 1.67 -4.41
CA GLY A 322 -7.10 0.85 -5.57
C GLY A 322 -8.30 0.46 -6.43
N THR A 323 -9.49 0.27 -5.85
CA THR A 323 -10.70 -0.13 -6.59
C THR A 323 -11.44 1.04 -7.25
N LEU A 324 -11.13 2.28 -6.90
CA LEU A 324 -11.65 3.47 -7.56
C LEU A 324 -10.86 3.86 -8.84
N LEU A 325 -9.79 3.14 -9.13
CA LEU A 325 -8.93 3.28 -10.29
C LEU A 325 -9.26 2.24 -11.35
#